data_78d2a3699eee0850cb027fd6ea128c4a
#
_entry.id   78d2a3699eee0850cb027fd6ea128c4a
#
_cell.length_a   1.000
_cell.length_b   1.000
_cell.length_c   1.000
_cell.angle_alpha   90.00
_cell.angle_beta   90.00
_cell.angle_gamma   90.00
#
_symmetry.space_group_name_H-M   'P 1'
#
loop_
_entity.id
_entity.type
_entity.pdbx_description
1 polymer ?
#
loop_
_entity_poly.entity_id
_entity_poly.type
_entity_poly.pdbx_seq_one_letter_code
_entity_poly.pdbx_strand_id
1 'polypeptide(L)'
;IVDRLVVKPGIEKRLSDSIETVLDLSDGLLMVDTMDGTVKTFSQSFACPDCQISIDEIEPRSFSFNNPFGACPDCFGLGYKMEFDIDLMIPDKSLSISQGAIVVMGWQSCTDKGSFTRAILDALAKEYHFSLDTPFQDYPDDVKNVLIHGTNGHAVKVYYKGQRGEGVYDVAFPGLIKNVEQRYRETGSDVMKQEYESFMRITPCTTCHGQRLKQSSLAVTVGGLN
;
A
#
# COMPACT_ATOMS: atom_id res chain seq x y z
N ILE A 1 34.70 -5.88 8.93
CA ILE A 1 35.63 -6.92 9.46
C ILE A 1 35.72 -6.69 10.96
N VAL A 2 35.29 -7.66 11.76
CA VAL A 2 35.31 -7.56 13.23
C VAL A 2 36.62 -8.09 13.76
N ASP A 3 37.09 -9.25 13.26
CA ASP A 3 38.37 -9.82 13.68
C ASP A 3 39.09 -10.53 12.52
N ARG A 4 40.40 -10.72 12.67
CA ARG A 4 41.26 -11.54 11.79
C ARG A 4 41.99 -12.55 12.65
N LEU A 5 41.76 -13.81 12.40
CA LEU A 5 42.25 -14.92 13.23
C LEU A 5 43.20 -15.81 12.41
N VAL A 6 44.22 -16.31 13.07
CA VAL A 6 45.09 -17.37 12.53
C VAL A 6 44.72 -18.68 13.24
N VAL A 7 44.36 -19.71 12.49
CA VAL A 7 43.99 -21.01 13.04
C VAL A 7 45.20 -21.65 13.71
N LYS A 8 45.15 -21.80 15.01
CA LYS A 8 46.18 -22.46 15.83
C LYS A 8 45.54 -23.00 17.11
N PRO A 9 46.15 -23.98 17.80
CA PRO A 9 45.65 -24.48 19.07
C PRO A 9 45.49 -23.37 20.10
N GLY A 10 44.38 -23.38 20.85
CA GLY A 10 44.05 -22.39 21.91
C GLY A 10 43.39 -21.10 21.43
N ILE A 11 42.89 -21.05 20.18
CA ILE A 11 42.17 -19.92 19.61
C ILE A 11 40.66 -19.92 19.97
N GLU A 12 40.16 -21.04 20.48
CA GLU A 12 38.72 -21.34 20.59
C GLU A 12 37.98 -20.24 21.34
N LYS A 13 38.53 -19.78 22.47
CA LYS A 13 37.90 -18.72 23.29
C LYS A 13 37.78 -17.42 22.48
N ARG A 14 38.87 -16.98 21.85
CA ARG A 14 38.87 -15.75 21.04
C ARG A 14 37.94 -15.84 19.85
N LEU A 15 37.86 -17.03 19.22
CA LEU A 15 36.93 -17.29 18.12
C LEU A 15 35.47 -17.17 18.60
N SER A 16 35.12 -17.74 19.75
CA SER A 16 33.78 -17.62 20.33
C SER A 16 33.42 -16.18 20.63
N ASP A 17 34.31 -15.43 21.31
CA ASP A 17 34.08 -14.02 21.63
C ASP A 17 33.88 -13.16 20.36
N SER A 18 34.65 -13.45 19.30
CA SER A 18 34.52 -12.77 17.99
C SER A 18 33.21 -13.13 17.29
N ILE A 19 32.80 -14.40 17.33
CA ILE A 19 31.51 -14.87 16.77
C ILE A 19 30.34 -14.19 17.48
N GLU A 20 30.32 -14.19 18.83
CA GLU A 20 29.27 -13.52 19.60
C GLU A 20 29.17 -12.03 19.23
N THR A 21 30.30 -11.35 19.17
CA THR A 21 30.34 -9.92 18.77
C THR A 21 29.78 -9.69 17.37
N VAL A 22 30.10 -10.57 16.40
CA VAL A 22 29.58 -10.45 15.02
C VAL A 22 28.08 -10.71 15.02
N LEU A 23 27.59 -11.74 15.68
CA LEU A 23 26.19 -12.10 15.70
C LEU A 23 25.32 -11.00 16.34
N ASP A 24 25.81 -10.39 17.42
CA ASP A 24 25.14 -9.25 18.07
C ASP A 24 25.07 -8.01 17.15
N LEU A 25 26.14 -7.73 16.41
CA LEU A 25 26.21 -6.58 15.51
C LEU A 25 25.42 -6.75 14.21
N SER A 26 25.17 -7.99 13.80
CA SER A 26 24.59 -8.33 12.48
C SER A 26 23.22 -9.00 12.56
N ASP A 27 22.61 -8.99 13.75
CA ASP A 27 21.31 -9.64 13.97
C ASP A 27 21.32 -11.13 13.58
N GLY A 28 22.37 -11.83 14.02
CA GLY A 28 22.50 -13.27 13.86
C GLY A 28 23.15 -13.75 12.56
N LEU A 29 23.77 -12.86 11.76
CA LEU A 29 24.49 -13.25 10.56
C LEU A 29 26.01 -13.22 10.78
N LEU A 30 26.72 -14.24 10.29
CA LEU A 30 28.18 -14.35 10.33
C LEU A 30 28.73 -14.72 8.96
N MET A 31 29.71 -13.96 8.49
CA MET A 31 30.48 -14.29 7.29
C MET A 31 31.92 -14.62 7.69
N VAL A 32 32.41 -15.74 7.22
CA VAL A 32 33.81 -16.17 7.42
C VAL A 32 34.49 -16.24 6.06
N ASP A 33 35.52 -15.39 5.88
CA ASP A 33 36.42 -15.43 4.73
C ASP A 33 37.66 -16.26 5.12
N THR A 34 37.85 -17.40 4.46
CA THR A 34 38.97 -18.31 4.71
C THR A 34 40.24 -17.92 4.00
N MET A 35 40.30 -16.74 3.34
CA MET A 35 41.45 -16.16 2.66
C MET A 35 41.97 -17.00 1.47
N ASP A 36 41.26 -18.05 1.11
CA ASP A 36 41.52 -18.88 -0.08
C ASP A 36 40.54 -18.55 -1.24
N GLY A 37 39.77 -17.46 -1.07
CA GLY A 37 38.71 -17.03 -1.98
C GLY A 37 37.33 -17.63 -1.64
N THR A 38 37.23 -18.41 -0.55
CA THR A 38 35.98 -18.98 -0.10
C THR A 38 35.38 -18.15 1.03
N VAL A 39 34.17 -17.65 0.85
CA VAL A 39 33.38 -16.98 1.88
C VAL A 39 32.25 -17.90 2.30
N LYS A 40 32.16 -18.20 3.59
CA LYS A 40 31.07 -19.00 4.17
C LYS A 40 30.17 -18.10 5.00
N THR A 41 28.87 -18.19 4.77
CA THR A 41 27.85 -17.50 5.53
C THR A 41 27.18 -18.45 6.51
N PHE A 42 27.05 -18.00 7.74
CA PHE A 42 26.33 -18.71 8.80
C PHE A 42 25.25 -17.79 9.34
N SER A 43 24.14 -18.38 9.76
CA SER A 43 23.05 -17.63 10.38
C SER A 43 22.54 -18.38 11.60
N GLN A 44 22.17 -17.67 12.64
CA GLN A 44 21.44 -18.21 13.79
C GLN A 44 19.99 -18.56 13.42
N SER A 45 19.43 -17.88 12.40
CA SER A 45 18.12 -18.18 11.82
C SER A 45 18.28 -19.19 10.67
N PHE A 46 17.19 -19.82 10.24
CA PHE A 46 17.17 -20.68 9.05
C PHE A 46 17.44 -19.84 7.80
N ALA A 47 18.67 -19.86 7.29
CA ALA A 47 19.07 -19.12 6.12
C ALA A 47 19.45 -20.06 4.96
N CYS A 48 19.03 -19.67 3.76
CA CYS A 48 19.48 -20.32 2.54
C CYS A 48 20.82 -19.71 2.10
N PRO A 49 21.90 -20.50 1.95
CA PRO A 49 23.19 -19.98 1.52
C PRO A 49 23.18 -19.48 0.07
N ASP A 50 22.27 -20.00 -0.77
CA ASP A 50 22.24 -19.68 -2.20
C ASP A 50 21.48 -18.37 -2.48
N CYS A 51 20.30 -18.18 -1.88
CA CYS A 51 19.42 -17.03 -2.12
C CYS A 51 19.44 -15.98 -0.99
N GLN A 52 20.18 -16.23 0.10
CA GLN A 52 20.32 -15.34 1.26
C GLN A 52 18.98 -15.01 1.99
N ILE A 53 17.95 -15.78 1.73
CA ILE A 53 16.68 -15.65 2.47
C ILE A 53 16.90 -16.24 3.86
N SER A 54 16.61 -15.43 4.89
CA SER A 54 16.56 -15.88 6.28
C SER A 54 15.10 -16.05 6.70
N ILE A 55 14.82 -17.13 7.41
CA ILE A 55 13.51 -17.42 7.99
C ILE A 55 13.69 -17.38 9.52
N ASP A 56 12.85 -16.64 10.21
CA ASP A 56 12.81 -16.61 11.66
C ASP A 56 12.52 -18.01 12.23
N GLU A 57 12.85 -18.22 13.50
CA GLU A 57 12.55 -19.46 14.19
C GLU A 57 11.05 -19.78 14.08
N ILE A 58 10.74 -21.01 13.67
CA ILE A 58 9.36 -21.47 13.48
C ILE A 58 8.79 -21.87 14.84
N GLU A 59 7.92 -21.03 15.36
CA GLU A 59 7.20 -21.25 16.60
C GLU A 59 5.70 -21.42 16.34
N PRO A 60 4.91 -21.95 17.28
CA PRO A 60 3.46 -22.07 17.14
C PRO A 60 2.76 -20.76 16.78
N ARG A 61 3.28 -19.61 17.27
CA ARG A 61 2.77 -18.27 16.94
C ARG A 61 2.95 -17.90 15.46
N SER A 62 3.90 -18.50 14.76
CA SER A 62 4.14 -18.29 13.33
C SER A 62 2.99 -18.82 12.46
N PHE A 63 2.14 -19.70 13.00
CA PHE A 63 0.96 -20.24 12.31
C PHE A 63 -0.35 -19.58 12.74
N SER A 64 -0.29 -18.51 13.50
CA SER A 64 -1.47 -17.76 13.94
C SER A 64 -1.68 -16.50 13.09
N PHE A 65 -2.78 -16.43 12.36
CA PHE A 65 -3.14 -15.23 11.60
C PHE A 65 -3.60 -14.04 12.49
N ASN A 66 -3.87 -14.29 13.78
CA ASN A 66 -4.18 -13.24 14.76
C ASN A 66 -2.91 -12.71 15.47
N ASN A 67 -1.75 -13.25 15.15
CA ASN A 67 -0.49 -12.84 15.73
C ASN A 67 0.39 -12.17 14.64
N PRO A 68 0.99 -11.01 14.89
CA PRO A 68 1.85 -10.32 13.92
C PRO A 68 3.03 -11.17 13.41
N PHE A 69 3.48 -12.18 14.21
CA PHE A 69 4.54 -13.09 13.80
C PHE A 69 4.12 -14.04 12.67
N GLY A 70 2.85 -14.44 12.62
CA GLY A 70 2.32 -15.35 11.60
C GLY A 70 1.43 -14.69 10.56
N ALA A 71 0.78 -13.57 10.91
CA ALA A 71 -0.15 -12.88 10.03
C ALA A 71 0.52 -12.35 8.76
N CYS A 72 -0.16 -12.43 7.63
CA CYS A 72 0.26 -11.75 6.40
C CYS A 72 0.42 -10.25 6.66
N PRO A 73 1.58 -9.64 6.35
CA PRO A 73 1.83 -8.24 6.66
C PRO A 73 0.96 -7.26 5.87
N ASP A 74 0.47 -7.67 4.71
CA ASP A 74 -0.34 -6.82 3.83
C ASP A 74 -1.80 -6.72 4.23
N CYS A 75 -2.40 -7.82 4.70
CA CYS A 75 -3.79 -7.86 5.12
C CYS A 75 -3.96 -8.05 6.63
N PHE A 76 -2.86 -8.06 7.38
CA PHE A 76 -2.86 -8.25 8.85
C PHE A 76 -3.65 -9.48 9.30
N GLY A 77 -3.59 -10.56 8.53
CA GLY A 77 -4.28 -11.81 8.83
C GLY A 77 -5.77 -11.83 8.44
N LEU A 78 -6.28 -10.82 7.75
CA LEU A 78 -7.67 -10.80 7.28
C LEU A 78 -7.90 -11.73 6.09
N GLY A 79 -6.89 -11.88 5.21
CA GLY A 79 -6.98 -12.67 3.97
C GLY A 79 -7.57 -11.91 2.79
N TYR A 80 -8.11 -10.73 3.02
CA TYR A 80 -8.69 -9.87 2.00
C TYR A 80 -8.32 -8.40 2.23
N LYS A 81 -8.55 -7.58 1.22
CA LYS A 81 -8.47 -6.11 1.29
C LYS A 81 -9.82 -5.53 0.90
N MET A 82 -10.15 -4.42 1.53
CA MET A 82 -11.28 -3.57 1.13
C MET A 82 -10.70 -2.36 0.41
N GLU A 83 -11.03 -2.22 -0.86
CA GLU A 83 -10.51 -1.16 -1.72
C GLU A 83 -11.67 -0.44 -2.39
N PHE A 84 -11.59 0.89 -2.48
CA PHE A 84 -12.59 1.67 -3.18
C PHE A 84 -12.63 1.27 -4.66
N ASP A 85 -13.84 0.98 -5.14
CA ASP A 85 -14.08 0.53 -6.50
C ASP A 85 -14.72 1.65 -7.31
N ILE A 86 -14.04 2.03 -8.39
CA ILE A 86 -14.52 3.11 -9.26
C ILE A 86 -15.86 2.77 -9.92
N ASP A 87 -16.14 1.48 -10.17
CA ASP A 87 -17.41 1.06 -10.78
C ASP A 87 -18.59 1.22 -9.81
N LEU A 88 -18.33 1.13 -8.50
CA LEU A 88 -19.33 1.44 -7.48
C LEU A 88 -19.48 2.94 -7.26
N MET A 89 -18.40 3.72 -7.44
CA MET A 89 -18.40 5.17 -7.28
C MET A 89 -19.00 5.89 -8.49
N ILE A 90 -18.91 5.28 -9.68
CA ILE A 90 -19.46 5.75 -10.96
C ILE A 90 -20.22 4.59 -11.61
N PRO A 91 -21.41 4.24 -11.08
CA PRO A 91 -22.14 3.05 -11.53
C PRO A 91 -22.73 3.21 -12.95
N ASP A 92 -23.12 4.40 -13.33
CA ASP A 92 -23.61 4.70 -14.69
C ASP A 92 -22.61 5.57 -15.44
N LYS A 93 -21.76 4.92 -16.22
CA LYS A 93 -20.75 5.58 -17.04
C LYS A 93 -21.30 6.28 -18.27
N SER A 94 -22.56 6.09 -18.61
CA SER A 94 -23.24 6.83 -19.68
C SER A 94 -23.60 8.25 -19.28
N LEU A 95 -23.62 8.54 -17.97
CA LEU A 95 -23.79 9.88 -17.45
C LEU A 95 -22.49 10.68 -17.52
N SER A 96 -22.63 11.98 -17.68
CA SER A 96 -21.53 12.92 -17.51
C SER A 96 -21.38 13.35 -16.04
N ILE A 97 -20.22 13.93 -15.70
CA ILE A 97 -20.00 14.49 -14.35
C ILE A 97 -21.04 15.57 -14.02
N SER A 98 -21.39 16.41 -14.99
CA SER A 98 -22.44 17.41 -14.83
C SER A 98 -23.83 16.83 -14.60
N GLN A 99 -24.06 15.60 -15.04
CA GLN A 99 -25.32 14.87 -14.83
C GLN A 99 -25.31 14.03 -13.55
N GLY A 100 -24.21 14.00 -12.81
CA GLY A 100 -24.10 13.27 -11.55
C GLY A 100 -23.59 11.84 -11.67
N ALA A 101 -22.71 11.56 -12.63
CA ALA A 101 -22.06 10.24 -12.76
C ALA A 101 -21.38 9.79 -11.46
N ILE A 102 -20.82 10.73 -10.67
CA ILE A 102 -20.16 10.44 -9.40
C ILE A 102 -21.20 10.46 -8.29
N VAL A 103 -21.49 9.29 -7.71
CA VAL A 103 -22.55 9.14 -6.69
C VAL A 103 -22.03 9.19 -5.25
N VAL A 104 -20.72 9.23 -5.06
CA VAL A 104 -20.09 9.19 -3.73
C VAL A 104 -20.43 10.45 -2.93
N MET A 105 -20.70 10.26 -1.65
CA MET A 105 -21.00 11.34 -0.73
C MET A 105 -19.90 12.42 -0.70
N GLY A 106 -20.34 13.68 -0.77
CA GLY A 106 -19.46 14.84 -0.85
C GLY A 106 -18.99 15.19 -2.27
N TRP A 107 -19.25 14.31 -3.27
CA TRP A 107 -19.01 14.58 -4.68
C TRP A 107 -20.28 14.88 -5.47
N GLN A 108 -21.46 14.65 -4.93
CA GLN A 108 -22.74 15.00 -5.55
C GLN A 108 -22.86 16.49 -5.86
N SER A 109 -22.15 17.34 -5.09
CA SER A 109 -22.07 18.78 -5.34
C SER A 109 -21.30 19.15 -6.63
N CYS A 110 -20.68 18.19 -7.33
CA CYS A 110 -20.05 18.44 -8.62
C CYS A 110 -21.05 18.88 -9.72
N THR A 111 -22.33 18.58 -9.54
CA THR A 111 -23.41 19.08 -10.41
C THR A 111 -23.77 20.57 -10.15
N ASP A 112 -23.43 21.08 -8.97
CA ASP A 112 -23.68 22.47 -8.59
C ASP A 112 -22.51 23.37 -9.02
N LYS A 113 -22.77 24.29 -9.95
CA LYS A 113 -21.78 25.24 -10.49
C LYS A 113 -21.22 26.21 -9.44
N GLY A 114 -21.88 26.35 -8.28
CA GLY A 114 -21.42 27.18 -7.16
C GLY A 114 -20.54 26.43 -6.16
N SER A 115 -20.34 25.14 -6.30
CA SER A 115 -19.57 24.34 -5.35
C SER A 115 -18.05 24.40 -5.59
N PHE A 116 -17.26 24.29 -4.52
CA PHE A 116 -15.79 24.21 -4.64
C PHE A 116 -15.33 22.95 -5.37
N THR A 117 -16.04 21.84 -5.18
CA THR A 117 -15.79 20.59 -5.90
C THR A 117 -15.95 20.77 -7.41
N ARG A 118 -16.98 21.48 -7.84
CA ARG A 118 -17.18 21.83 -9.26
C ARG A 118 -16.08 22.72 -9.77
N ALA A 119 -15.66 23.72 -9.02
CA ALA A 119 -14.58 24.63 -9.41
C ALA A 119 -13.24 23.88 -9.63
N ILE A 120 -12.95 22.86 -8.82
CA ILE A 120 -11.79 21.97 -9.04
C ILE A 120 -11.93 21.23 -10.37
N LEU A 121 -13.09 20.63 -10.62
CA LEU A 121 -13.34 19.87 -11.85
C LEU A 121 -13.31 20.78 -13.10
N ASP A 122 -13.84 21.98 -13.02
CA ASP A 122 -13.75 22.96 -14.11
C ASP A 122 -12.30 23.38 -14.41
N ALA A 123 -11.46 23.52 -13.37
CA ALA A 123 -10.03 23.79 -13.54
C ALA A 123 -9.30 22.61 -14.20
N LEU A 124 -9.60 21.37 -13.77
CA LEU A 124 -9.06 20.16 -14.39
C LEU A 124 -9.51 20.02 -15.85
N ALA A 125 -10.80 20.27 -16.14
CA ALA A 125 -11.36 20.23 -17.48
C ALA A 125 -10.64 21.20 -18.43
N LYS A 126 -10.30 22.40 -17.93
CA LYS A 126 -9.53 23.40 -18.68
C LYS A 126 -8.09 22.98 -18.92
N GLU A 127 -7.41 22.47 -17.89
CA GLU A 127 -5.99 22.07 -17.95
C GLU A 127 -5.77 20.84 -18.85
N TYR A 128 -6.65 19.83 -18.71
CA TYR A 128 -6.55 18.56 -19.43
C TYR A 128 -7.46 18.50 -20.68
N HIS A 129 -8.06 19.62 -21.09
CA HIS A 129 -8.82 19.77 -22.33
C HIS A 129 -9.99 18.78 -22.51
N PHE A 130 -10.80 18.58 -21.47
CA PHE A 130 -12.01 17.76 -21.55
C PHE A 130 -13.26 18.57 -21.13
N SER A 131 -14.46 18.00 -21.41
CA SER A 131 -15.73 18.62 -21.00
C SER A 131 -16.39 17.81 -19.90
N LEU A 132 -16.90 18.47 -18.86
CA LEU A 132 -17.68 17.82 -17.80
C LEU A 132 -19.06 17.33 -18.27
N ASP A 133 -19.49 17.69 -19.48
CA ASP A 133 -20.74 17.26 -20.08
C ASP A 133 -20.58 16.01 -20.97
N THR A 134 -19.34 15.54 -21.17
CA THR A 134 -19.06 14.29 -21.87
C THR A 134 -19.38 13.09 -20.96
N PRO A 135 -20.06 12.02 -21.46
CA PRO A 135 -20.25 10.78 -20.72
C PRO A 135 -18.92 10.22 -20.19
N PHE A 136 -18.92 9.71 -18.96
CA PHE A 136 -17.67 9.25 -18.32
C PHE A 136 -16.97 8.14 -19.13
N GLN A 137 -17.72 7.26 -19.74
CA GLN A 137 -17.19 6.19 -20.59
C GLN A 137 -16.39 6.71 -21.79
N ASP A 138 -16.76 7.88 -22.31
CA ASP A 138 -16.20 8.46 -23.55
C ASP A 138 -14.95 9.31 -23.29
N TYR A 139 -14.53 9.48 -22.02
CA TYR A 139 -13.26 10.13 -21.74
C TYR A 139 -12.08 9.29 -22.21
N PRO A 140 -11.01 9.95 -22.73
CA PRO A 140 -9.72 9.30 -22.95
C PRO A 140 -9.13 8.73 -21.66
N ASP A 141 -8.26 7.72 -21.77
CA ASP A 141 -7.70 7.03 -20.60
C ASP A 141 -6.82 7.95 -19.72
N ASP A 142 -6.15 8.92 -20.28
CA ASP A 142 -5.36 9.93 -19.55
C ASP A 142 -6.28 10.83 -18.70
N VAL A 143 -7.42 11.26 -19.21
CA VAL A 143 -8.42 12.02 -18.47
C VAL A 143 -9.03 11.19 -17.35
N LYS A 144 -9.40 9.92 -17.64
CA LYS A 144 -9.89 8.98 -16.62
C LYS A 144 -8.86 8.79 -15.51
N ASN A 145 -7.59 8.63 -15.89
CA ASN A 145 -6.51 8.46 -14.93
C ASN A 145 -6.34 9.68 -14.01
N VAL A 146 -6.40 10.88 -14.55
CA VAL A 146 -6.36 12.13 -13.75
C VAL A 146 -7.56 12.22 -12.82
N LEU A 147 -8.77 11.94 -13.29
CA LEU A 147 -9.98 11.98 -12.46
C LEU A 147 -9.96 10.94 -11.34
N ILE A 148 -9.48 9.73 -11.61
CA ILE A 148 -9.47 8.62 -10.66
C ILE A 148 -8.28 8.70 -9.69
N HIS A 149 -7.07 8.93 -10.21
CA HIS A 149 -5.81 8.82 -9.47
C HIS A 149 -5.14 10.16 -9.17
N GLY A 150 -5.62 11.25 -9.80
CA GLY A 150 -5.15 12.62 -9.53
C GLY A 150 -4.04 13.10 -10.44
N THR A 151 -3.55 14.30 -10.12
CA THR A 151 -2.59 15.05 -10.94
C THR A 151 -1.13 14.75 -10.59
N ASN A 152 -0.85 13.73 -9.78
CA ASN A 152 0.51 13.37 -9.33
C ASN A 152 1.30 14.54 -8.73
N GLY A 153 0.62 15.42 -7.98
CA GLY A 153 1.21 16.59 -7.35
C GLY A 153 1.25 17.85 -8.24
N HIS A 154 0.87 17.75 -9.52
CA HIS A 154 0.73 18.96 -10.35
C HIS A 154 -0.46 19.80 -9.86
N ALA A 155 -0.20 21.05 -9.50
CA ALA A 155 -1.23 21.96 -9.03
C ALA A 155 -1.91 22.70 -10.19
N VAL A 156 -3.25 22.71 -10.18
CA VAL A 156 -4.07 23.49 -11.11
C VAL A 156 -4.63 24.73 -10.42
N LYS A 157 -4.80 25.81 -11.15
CA LYS A 157 -5.37 27.05 -10.63
C LYS A 157 -6.89 26.98 -10.60
N VAL A 158 -7.46 26.91 -9.39
CA VAL A 158 -8.89 26.85 -9.15
C VAL A 158 -9.40 28.26 -8.81
N TYR A 159 -10.27 28.78 -9.64
CA TYR A 159 -10.97 30.04 -9.40
C TYR A 159 -12.30 29.72 -8.71
N TYR A 160 -12.47 30.18 -7.50
CA TYR A 160 -13.68 29.93 -6.73
C TYR A 160 -14.27 31.21 -6.15
N LYS A 161 -15.57 31.35 -6.34
CA LYS A 161 -16.37 32.45 -5.76
C LYS A 161 -17.37 31.81 -4.77
N GLY A 162 -17.03 31.86 -3.49
CA GLY A 162 -17.89 31.40 -2.41
C GLY A 162 -18.61 32.55 -1.69
N GLN A 163 -19.41 32.19 -0.68
CA GLN A 163 -20.14 33.16 0.14
C GLN A 163 -19.22 34.15 0.88
N ARG A 164 -17.97 33.82 1.13
CA ARG A 164 -16.99 34.64 1.87
C ARG A 164 -16.03 35.43 0.99
N GLY A 165 -16.19 35.36 -0.32
CA GLY A 165 -15.34 36.08 -1.28
C GLY A 165 -14.91 35.24 -2.47
N GLU A 166 -14.10 35.86 -3.31
CA GLU A 166 -13.48 35.26 -4.49
C GLU A 166 -12.00 34.95 -4.19
N GLY A 167 -11.49 33.85 -4.69
CA GLY A 167 -10.08 33.48 -4.53
C GLY A 167 -9.57 32.58 -5.66
N VAL A 168 -8.25 32.56 -5.77
CA VAL A 168 -7.52 31.63 -6.66
C VAL A 168 -6.70 30.74 -5.78
N TYR A 169 -6.84 29.41 -5.96
CA TYR A 169 -6.19 28.40 -5.16
C TYR A 169 -5.37 27.49 -6.07
N ASP A 170 -4.13 27.23 -5.70
CA ASP A 170 -3.33 26.20 -6.34
C ASP A 170 -3.66 24.85 -5.69
N VAL A 171 -4.33 23.96 -6.43
CA VAL A 171 -4.82 22.67 -5.91
C VAL A 171 -4.17 21.52 -6.67
N ALA A 172 -3.38 20.71 -5.97
CA ALA A 172 -2.95 19.41 -6.47
C ALA A 172 -4.08 18.41 -6.21
N PHE A 173 -4.80 18.02 -7.25
CA PHE A 173 -5.93 17.11 -7.11
C PHE A 173 -5.48 15.69 -6.82
N PRO A 174 -5.86 15.08 -5.69
CA PRO A 174 -5.37 13.75 -5.29
C PRO A 174 -6.02 12.59 -6.06
N GLY A 175 -7.07 12.87 -6.85
CA GLY A 175 -7.92 11.86 -7.48
C GLY A 175 -9.13 11.48 -6.63
N LEU A 176 -10.15 10.94 -7.28
CA LEU A 176 -11.41 10.57 -6.64
C LEU A 176 -11.18 9.52 -5.55
N ILE A 177 -10.43 8.44 -5.84
CA ILE A 177 -10.17 7.34 -4.90
C ILE A 177 -9.48 7.87 -3.64
N LYS A 178 -8.33 8.53 -3.76
CA LYS A 178 -7.57 9.05 -2.60
C LYS A 178 -8.35 10.08 -1.80
N ASN A 179 -9.15 10.91 -2.46
CA ASN A 179 -9.99 11.89 -1.76
C ASN A 179 -11.06 11.20 -0.91
N VAL A 180 -11.70 10.16 -1.44
CA VAL A 180 -12.70 9.38 -0.70
C VAL A 180 -12.06 8.57 0.41
N GLU A 181 -10.91 7.95 0.19
CA GLU A 181 -10.11 7.28 1.23
C GLU A 181 -9.76 8.22 2.40
N GLN A 182 -9.35 9.45 2.08
CA GLN A 182 -9.03 10.44 3.11
C GLN A 182 -10.27 10.77 3.93
N ARG A 183 -11.42 11.04 3.28
CA ARG A 183 -12.69 11.32 3.97
C ARG A 183 -13.15 10.15 4.84
N TYR A 184 -13.01 8.93 4.35
CA TYR A 184 -13.31 7.71 5.12
C TYR A 184 -12.46 7.59 6.39
N ARG A 185 -11.16 7.93 6.30
CA ARG A 185 -10.25 7.91 7.47
C ARG A 185 -10.55 9.03 8.46
N GLU A 186 -10.91 10.20 7.97
CA GLU A 186 -11.10 11.41 8.79
C GLU A 186 -12.49 11.48 9.44
N THR A 187 -13.49 10.77 8.91
CA THR A 187 -14.82 10.82 9.48
C THR A 187 -14.89 10.11 10.83
N GLY A 188 -15.47 10.80 11.84
CA GLY A 188 -15.78 10.24 13.15
C GLY A 188 -17.17 9.59 13.22
N SER A 189 -17.95 9.61 12.15
CA SER A 189 -19.33 9.09 12.12
C SER A 189 -19.38 7.67 11.58
N ASP A 190 -19.90 6.73 12.36
CA ASP A 190 -20.05 5.34 11.92
C ASP A 190 -21.03 5.20 10.75
N VAL A 191 -22.08 6.04 10.69
CA VAL A 191 -23.01 6.07 9.56
C VAL A 191 -22.30 6.47 8.27
N MET A 192 -21.44 7.50 8.34
CA MET A 192 -20.66 7.94 7.19
C MET A 192 -19.64 6.88 6.77
N LYS A 193 -19.03 6.15 7.70
CA LYS A 193 -18.12 5.05 7.37
C LYS A 193 -18.85 3.95 6.62
N GLN A 194 -20.00 3.51 7.10
CA GLN A 194 -20.82 2.50 6.41
C GLN A 194 -21.22 2.94 4.99
N GLU A 195 -21.56 4.21 4.82
CA GLU A 195 -21.84 4.77 3.49
C GLU A 195 -20.63 4.69 2.56
N TYR A 196 -19.44 5.08 3.03
CA TYR A 196 -18.21 4.93 2.23
C TYR A 196 -17.86 3.46 1.96
N GLU A 197 -18.07 2.56 2.90
CA GLU A 197 -17.83 1.12 2.75
C GLU A 197 -18.71 0.49 1.65
N SER A 198 -19.89 1.06 1.37
CA SER A 198 -20.73 0.63 0.25
C SER A 198 -20.08 0.82 -1.12
N PHE A 199 -19.06 1.67 -1.22
CA PHE A 199 -18.26 1.90 -2.42
C PHE A 199 -16.98 1.08 -2.46
N MET A 200 -16.80 0.13 -1.53
CA MET A 200 -15.64 -0.75 -1.48
C MET A 200 -15.98 -2.14 -2.01
N ARG A 201 -15.01 -2.74 -2.66
CA ARG A 201 -15.02 -4.15 -3.04
C ARG A 201 -14.06 -4.93 -2.16
N ILE A 202 -14.50 -6.11 -1.74
CA ILE A 202 -13.66 -7.07 -1.02
C ILE A 202 -12.93 -7.91 -2.05
N THR A 203 -11.60 -7.83 -2.05
CA THR A 203 -10.73 -8.61 -2.93
C THR A 203 -9.83 -9.51 -2.10
N PRO A 204 -9.53 -10.75 -2.55
CA PRO A 204 -8.53 -11.56 -1.88
C PRO A 204 -7.19 -10.83 -1.81
N CYS A 205 -6.51 -10.93 -0.67
CA CYS A 205 -5.19 -10.32 -0.52
C CYS A 205 -4.23 -10.91 -1.57
N THR A 206 -3.60 -10.05 -2.36
CA THR A 206 -2.70 -10.45 -3.45
C THR A 206 -1.42 -11.14 -2.97
N THR A 207 -1.01 -10.89 -1.71
CA THR A 207 0.21 -11.48 -1.13
C THR A 207 -0.02 -12.86 -0.57
N CYS A 208 -1.09 -13.07 0.20
CA CYS A 208 -1.38 -14.38 0.80
C CYS A 208 -2.48 -15.15 0.06
N HIS A 209 -3.06 -14.60 -0.99
CA HIS A 209 -4.14 -15.22 -1.79
C HIS A 209 -5.32 -15.74 -0.94
N GLY A 210 -5.65 -15.03 0.14
CA GLY A 210 -6.69 -15.42 1.08
C GLY A 210 -6.24 -16.33 2.22
N GLN A 211 -4.99 -16.81 2.22
CA GLN A 211 -4.49 -17.77 3.21
C GLN A 211 -4.13 -17.16 4.57
N ARG A 212 -4.11 -15.82 4.69
CA ARG A 212 -4.02 -15.06 5.93
C ARG A 212 -2.66 -15.06 6.62
N LEU A 213 -1.75 -15.95 6.28
CA LEU A 213 -0.43 -16.13 6.89
C LEU A 213 0.70 -15.55 6.03
N LYS A 214 1.86 -15.32 6.64
CA LYS A 214 3.11 -15.00 5.92
C LYS A 214 3.49 -16.13 5.00
N GLN A 215 4.17 -15.83 3.90
CA GLN A 215 4.66 -16.86 2.97
C GLN A 215 5.63 -17.84 3.62
N SER A 216 6.48 -17.38 4.56
CA SER A 216 7.37 -18.26 5.33
C SER A 216 6.61 -19.31 6.15
N SER A 217 5.47 -18.93 6.75
CA SER A 217 4.61 -19.87 7.47
C SER A 217 3.89 -20.85 6.54
N LEU A 218 3.43 -20.34 5.38
CA LEU A 218 2.77 -21.17 4.35
C LEU A 218 3.72 -22.16 3.66
N ALA A 219 5.02 -21.87 3.65
CA ALA A 219 6.04 -22.76 3.10
C ALA A 219 6.32 -24.00 3.98
N VAL A 220 5.87 -23.99 5.24
CA VAL A 220 6.00 -25.13 6.14
C VAL A 220 4.89 -26.14 5.83
N THR A 221 5.29 -27.35 5.43
CA THR A 221 4.34 -28.40 5.08
C THR A 221 4.55 -29.65 5.93
N VAL A 222 3.46 -30.33 6.26
CA VAL A 222 3.47 -31.65 6.92
C VAL A 222 2.77 -32.65 6.02
N GLY A 223 3.51 -33.64 5.53
CA GLY A 223 2.96 -34.61 4.57
C GLY A 223 2.53 -33.99 3.23
N GLY A 224 3.13 -32.85 2.85
CA GLY A 224 2.80 -32.11 1.61
C GLY A 224 1.60 -31.16 1.74
N LEU A 225 1.03 -30.98 2.93
CA LEU A 225 -0.05 -30.04 3.24
C LEU A 225 0.46 -28.94 4.16
N ASN A 226 0.01 -27.70 3.93
CA ASN A 226 0.26 -26.54 4.78
C ASN A 226 -0.96 -26.18 5.63
#